data_5f061f48023284b34493b97de67f5443
#
_entry.id   5f061f48023284b34493b97de67f5443
#
_cell.length_a   1.000
_cell.length_b   1.000
_cell.length_c   1.000
_cell.angle_alpha   90.00
_cell.angle_beta   90.00
_cell.angle_gamma   90.00
#
_symmetry.space_group_name_H-M   'P 1'
#
loop_
_entity.id
_entity.type
_entity.pdbx_description
1 polymer ?
#
loop_
_entity_poly.entity_id
_entity_poly.type
_entity_poly.pdbx_seq_one_letter_code
_entity_poly.pdbx_strand_id
1 'polypeptide(L)'
;MDIRIKRRSMLKAGAALAAAGALPAWAQAKPTIRFAAVFSDKDIRAGMVQMLAKDVEGDFKLEPFYNGTLFKQGTELVALQRDNLEMGNIAPQDISKQIPAWSILTSAYLFRDANHLNAFFASELGAQMKKTSKTSSR
;
A
#
# COMPACT_ATOMS: atom_id res chain seq x y z
N MET A 1 51.94 -19.31 30.44
CA MET A 1 50.54 -18.81 30.64
C MET A 1 49.60 -19.84 30.02
N ASP A 2 49.22 -20.87 30.84
CA ASP A 2 48.45 -22.02 30.38
C ASP A 2 46.95 -21.66 30.41
N ILE A 3 46.35 -21.49 29.24
CA ILE A 3 44.93 -21.26 29.09
C ILE A 3 44.24 -22.64 29.10
N ARG A 4 43.88 -23.16 30.27
CA ARG A 4 43.03 -24.33 30.38
C ARG A 4 41.58 -23.96 30.08
N ILE A 5 41.16 -24.09 28.84
CA ILE A 5 39.75 -23.94 28.40
C ILE A 5 38.99 -25.16 28.99
N LYS A 6 38.14 -24.88 29.98
CA LYS A 6 37.29 -25.93 30.58
C LYS A 6 36.23 -26.38 29.58
N ARG A 7 36.17 -27.71 29.29
CA ARG A 7 35.20 -28.31 28.33
C ARG A 7 33.73 -27.88 28.57
N ARG A 8 33.38 -27.55 29.82
CA ARG A 8 32.05 -27.00 30.20
C ARG A 8 31.78 -25.59 29.64
N SER A 9 32.80 -24.79 29.38
CA SER A 9 32.65 -23.44 28.83
C SER A 9 32.40 -23.48 27.30
N MET A 10 32.94 -24.47 26.60
CA MET A 10 32.65 -24.68 25.16
C MET A 10 31.22 -25.16 24.91
N LEU A 11 30.70 -26.05 25.78
CA LEU A 11 29.31 -26.50 25.69
C LEU A 11 28.29 -25.36 25.92
N LYS A 12 28.61 -24.41 26.83
CA LYS A 12 27.74 -23.23 27.06
C LYS A 12 27.83 -22.21 25.91
N ALA A 13 28.98 -22.07 25.26
CA ALA A 13 29.13 -21.19 24.09
C ALA A 13 28.41 -21.76 22.86
N GLY A 14 28.42 -23.09 22.64
CA GLY A 14 27.69 -23.74 21.56
C GLY A 14 26.16 -23.63 21.69
N ALA A 15 25.63 -23.73 22.93
CA ALA A 15 24.19 -23.58 23.19
C ALA A 15 23.69 -22.14 22.98
N ALA A 16 24.53 -21.13 23.23
CA ALA A 16 24.18 -19.72 23.00
C ALA A 16 24.13 -19.36 21.53
N LEU A 17 25.00 -19.97 20.67
CA LEU A 17 24.96 -19.75 19.21
C LEU A 17 23.75 -20.43 18.56
N ALA A 18 23.29 -21.59 19.06
CA ALA A 18 22.12 -22.29 18.55
C ALA A 18 20.81 -21.54 18.83
N ALA A 19 20.74 -20.76 19.93
CA ALA A 19 19.59 -19.94 20.28
C ALA A 19 19.48 -18.64 19.44
N ALA A 20 20.58 -18.15 18.87
CA ALA A 20 20.60 -16.94 18.04
C ALA A 20 20.08 -17.17 16.60
N GLY A 21 19.91 -18.43 16.16
CA GLY A 21 19.47 -18.77 14.80
C GLY A 21 17.95 -18.94 14.65
N ALA A 22 17.19 -19.00 15.73
CA ALA A 22 15.74 -19.13 15.67
C ALA A 22 15.08 -17.74 15.68
N LEU A 23 15.04 -17.08 14.51
CA LEU A 23 14.17 -15.92 14.35
C LEU A 23 12.73 -16.40 14.60
N PRO A 24 11.96 -15.71 15.46
CA PRO A 24 10.59 -16.09 15.74
C PRO A 24 9.75 -16.03 14.45
N ALA A 25 8.85 -16.99 14.27
CA ALA A 25 8.05 -17.18 13.04
C ALA A 25 7.27 -15.92 12.60
N TRP A 26 6.95 -15.01 13.51
CA TRP A 26 6.32 -13.73 13.20
C TRP A 26 7.24 -12.78 12.39
N ALA A 27 8.57 -12.95 12.45
CA ALA A 27 9.51 -12.15 11.65
C ALA A 27 9.48 -12.51 10.15
N GLN A 28 8.79 -13.60 9.77
CA GLN A 28 8.65 -14.05 8.38
C GLN A 28 7.26 -13.76 7.80
N ALA A 29 6.35 -13.15 8.57
CA ALA A 29 5.02 -12.77 8.06
C ALA A 29 5.16 -11.64 7.04
N LYS A 30 4.57 -11.83 5.84
CA LYS A 30 4.54 -10.80 4.80
C LYS A 30 3.78 -9.57 5.32
N PRO A 31 4.27 -8.35 5.03
CA PRO A 31 3.54 -7.14 5.37
C PRO A 31 2.15 -7.16 4.72
N THR A 32 1.12 -6.79 5.48
CA THR A 32 -0.26 -6.74 4.99
C THR A 32 -0.57 -5.35 4.47
N ILE A 33 -1.11 -5.26 3.25
CA ILE A 33 -1.65 -4.05 2.64
C ILE A 33 -3.17 -4.14 2.69
N ARG A 34 -3.82 -3.32 3.50
CA ARG A 34 -5.28 -3.21 3.52
C ARG A 34 -5.71 -2.28 2.38
N PHE A 35 -6.57 -2.80 1.52
CA PHE A 35 -7.11 -2.04 0.38
C PHE A 35 -8.57 -1.68 0.64
N ALA A 36 -8.88 -0.40 0.79
CA ALA A 36 -10.25 0.09 0.94
C ALA A 36 -10.89 0.40 -0.41
N ALA A 37 -12.07 -0.16 -0.65
CA ALA A 37 -12.87 0.08 -1.84
C ALA A 37 -14.33 0.33 -1.46
N VAL A 38 -14.94 1.37 -2.04
CA VAL A 38 -16.37 1.65 -1.84
C VAL A 38 -17.26 0.88 -2.81
N PHE A 39 -16.71 0.34 -3.89
CA PHE A 39 -17.42 -0.49 -4.84
C PHE A 39 -17.60 -1.92 -4.32
N SER A 40 -18.57 -2.64 -4.93
CA SER A 40 -18.90 -4.02 -4.56
C SER A 40 -17.80 -5.01 -4.99
N ASP A 41 -17.72 -6.14 -4.30
CA ASP A 41 -16.93 -7.31 -4.68
C ASP A 41 -17.32 -7.91 -6.03
N LYS A 42 -18.53 -7.60 -6.53
CA LYS A 42 -19.05 -8.01 -7.85
C LYS A 42 -18.74 -7.00 -8.97
N ASP A 43 -18.14 -5.87 -8.64
CA ASP A 43 -17.72 -4.84 -9.61
C ASP A 43 -16.53 -5.36 -10.44
N ILE A 44 -16.46 -4.95 -11.72
CA ILE A 44 -15.33 -5.30 -12.61
C ILE A 44 -13.98 -4.89 -12.01
N ARG A 45 -13.95 -3.81 -11.25
CA ARG A 45 -12.75 -3.33 -10.54
C ARG A 45 -12.25 -4.32 -9.49
N ALA A 46 -13.13 -5.14 -8.90
CA ALA A 46 -12.71 -6.18 -7.96
C ALA A 46 -11.80 -7.22 -8.63
N GLY A 47 -12.06 -7.55 -9.90
CA GLY A 47 -11.18 -8.40 -10.69
C GLY A 47 -9.78 -7.80 -10.86
N MET A 48 -9.67 -6.49 -11.07
CA MET A 48 -8.37 -5.80 -11.15
C MET A 48 -7.62 -5.86 -9.80
N VAL A 49 -8.33 -5.71 -8.68
CA VAL A 49 -7.74 -5.83 -7.33
C VAL A 49 -7.23 -7.25 -7.08
N GLN A 50 -7.94 -8.28 -7.55
CA GLN A 50 -7.51 -9.66 -7.45
C GLN A 50 -6.26 -9.95 -8.29
N MET A 51 -6.16 -9.36 -9.49
CA MET A 51 -4.94 -9.45 -10.32
C MET A 51 -3.76 -8.81 -9.58
N LEU A 52 -3.93 -7.60 -9.07
CA LEU A 52 -2.91 -6.92 -8.26
C LEU A 52 -2.49 -7.76 -7.05
N ALA A 53 -3.45 -8.39 -6.35
CA ALA A 53 -3.16 -9.23 -5.20
C ALA A 53 -2.24 -10.42 -5.56
N LYS A 54 -2.45 -11.03 -6.73
CA LYS A 54 -1.59 -12.10 -7.25
C LYS A 54 -0.19 -11.58 -7.61
N ASP A 55 -0.11 -10.41 -8.25
CA ASP A 55 1.16 -9.84 -8.69
C ASP A 55 2.08 -9.49 -7.50
N VAL A 56 1.50 -9.06 -6.37
CA VAL A 56 2.27 -8.67 -5.18
C VAL A 56 2.40 -9.79 -4.14
N GLU A 57 1.79 -10.95 -4.36
CA GLU A 57 1.75 -12.06 -3.39
C GLU A 57 3.13 -12.53 -2.93
N GLY A 58 4.17 -12.35 -3.77
CA GLY A 58 5.56 -12.65 -3.41
C GLY A 58 6.03 -11.90 -2.17
N ASP A 59 5.74 -10.60 -2.09
CA ASP A 59 6.29 -9.65 -1.13
C ASP A 59 5.29 -9.19 -0.07
N PHE A 60 4.00 -9.09 -0.43
CA PHE A 60 2.93 -8.53 0.40
C PHE A 60 1.70 -9.43 0.42
N LYS A 61 0.90 -9.29 1.48
CA LYS A 61 -0.45 -9.83 1.56
C LYS A 61 -1.44 -8.69 1.32
N LEU A 62 -2.12 -8.66 0.16
CA LEU A 62 -3.19 -7.69 -0.10
C LEU A 62 -4.51 -8.17 0.50
N GLU A 63 -5.12 -7.36 1.36
CA GLU A 63 -6.44 -7.62 1.96
C GLU A 63 -7.45 -6.57 1.48
N PRO A 64 -8.32 -6.90 0.49
CA PRO A 64 -9.32 -5.99 0.00
C PRO A 64 -10.57 -5.95 0.90
N PHE A 65 -11.05 -4.75 1.18
CA PHE A 65 -12.28 -4.45 1.90
C PHE A 65 -13.22 -3.70 0.96
N TYR A 66 -14.27 -4.37 0.51
CA TYR A 66 -15.27 -3.83 -0.44
C TYR A 66 -16.46 -3.19 0.27
N ASN A 67 -17.35 -2.55 -0.51
CA ASN A 67 -18.62 -1.96 -0.05
C ASN A 67 -18.44 -0.88 1.04
N GLY A 68 -17.29 -0.22 1.11
CA GLY A 68 -17.03 0.80 2.13
C GLY A 68 -17.01 0.24 3.56
N THR A 69 -16.70 -1.05 3.74
CA THR A 69 -16.72 -1.72 5.04
C THR A 69 -15.59 -1.26 5.95
N LEU A 70 -14.43 -0.88 5.40
CA LEU A 70 -13.30 -0.39 6.19
C LEU A 70 -13.35 1.13 6.35
N PHE A 71 -13.58 1.86 5.24
CA PHE A 71 -13.73 3.31 5.20
C PHE A 71 -14.87 3.69 4.26
N LYS A 72 -15.67 4.71 4.64
CA LYS A 72 -16.72 5.27 3.80
C LYS A 72 -16.11 6.18 2.73
N GLN A 73 -16.81 6.31 1.61
CA GLN A 73 -16.39 7.19 0.52
C GLN A 73 -16.06 8.61 1.02
N GLY A 74 -14.90 9.10 0.63
CA GLY A 74 -14.40 10.43 0.98
C GLY A 74 -13.65 10.50 2.31
N THR A 75 -13.53 9.40 3.07
CA THR A 75 -12.74 9.33 4.30
C THR A 75 -11.40 8.60 4.11
N GLU A 76 -11.22 7.91 3.00
CA GLU A 76 -10.04 7.09 2.70
C GLU A 76 -8.77 7.93 2.60
N LEU A 77 -8.87 9.15 2.02
CA LEU A 77 -7.72 10.04 1.88
C LEU A 77 -7.14 10.46 3.24
N VAL A 78 -8.02 10.77 4.19
CA VAL A 78 -7.62 11.11 5.57
C VAL A 78 -7.05 9.89 6.29
N ALA A 79 -7.58 8.70 6.02
CA ALA A 79 -7.07 7.46 6.60
C ALA A 79 -5.64 7.14 6.10
N LEU A 80 -5.37 7.33 4.79
CA LEU A 80 -4.02 7.23 4.22
C LEU A 80 -3.05 8.24 4.84
N GLN A 81 -3.47 9.50 5.00
CA GLN A 81 -2.62 10.55 5.58
C GLN A 81 -2.26 10.30 7.05
N ARG A 82 -3.05 9.50 7.75
CA ARG A 82 -2.85 9.15 9.17
C ARG A 82 -2.23 7.77 9.36
N ASP A 83 -1.74 7.13 8.29
CA ASP A 83 -1.20 5.77 8.29
C ASP A 83 -2.18 4.71 8.83
N ASN A 84 -3.49 4.99 8.76
CA ASN A 84 -4.55 4.06 9.15
C ASN A 84 -5.00 3.15 8.00
N LEU A 85 -4.52 3.40 6.79
CA LEU A 85 -4.80 2.65 5.57
C LEU A 85 -3.56 2.66 4.67
N GLU A 86 -3.23 1.55 4.07
CA GLU A 86 -2.06 1.42 3.19
C GLU A 86 -2.42 1.70 1.73
N MET A 87 -3.65 1.37 1.30
CA MET A 87 -4.07 1.54 -0.09
C MET A 87 -5.59 1.74 -0.20
N GLY A 88 -6.02 2.55 -1.15
CA GLY A 88 -7.45 2.80 -1.37
C GLY A 88 -7.78 3.20 -2.80
N ASN A 89 -9.05 2.98 -3.19
CA ASN A 89 -9.61 3.50 -4.43
C ASN A 89 -10.30 4.84 -4.13
N ILE A 90 -9.65 5.95 -4.45
CA ILE A 90 -10.12 7.31 -4.13
C ILE A 90 -10.54 8.01 -5.42
N ALA A 91 -11.73 8.58 -5.41
CA ALA A 91 -12.25 9.33 -6.54
C ALA A 91 -11.60 10.73 -6.62
N PRO A 92 -11.38 11.29 -7.83
CA PRO A 92 -10.78 12.62 -8.01
C PRO A 92 -11.51 13.74 -7.26
N GLN A 93 -12.84 13.66 -7.15
CA GLN A 93 -13.65 14.63 -6.41
C GLN A 93 -13.34 14.63 -4.90
N ASP A 94 -12.92 13.50 -4.34
CA ASP A 94 -12.55 13.44 -2.92
C ASP A 94 -11.15 14.01 -2.70
N ILE A 95 -10.24 13.78 -3.65
CA ILE A 95 -8.91 14.40 -3.65
C ILE A 95 -9.03 15.93 -3.82
N SER A 96 -9.95 16.41 -4.66
CA SER A 96 -10.12 17.84 -4.95
C SER A 96 -10.53 18.67 -3.74
N LYS A 97 -11.10 18.05 -2.70
CA LYS A 97 -11.42 18.72 -1.44
C LYS A 97 -10.16 19.25 -0.73
N GLN A 98 -9.03 18.59 -0.92
CA GLN A 98 -7.74 19.01 -0.34
C GLN A 98 -6.81 19.62 -1.39
N ILE A 99 -6.89 19.15 -2.63
CA ILE A 99 -6.07 19.60 -3.75
C ILE A 99 -6.98 20.06 -4.89
N PRO A 100 -7.40 21.35 -4.91
CA PRO A 100 -8.40 21.86 -5.86
C PRO A 100 -8.10 21.59 -7.33
N ALA A 101 -6.82 21.52 -7.73
CA ALA A 101 -6.40 21.20 -9.09
C ALA A 101 -6.96 19.85 -9.61
N TRP A 102 -7.25 18.90 -8.72
CA TRP A 102 -7.83 17.60 -9.09
C TRP A 102 -9.28 17.70 -9.54
N SER A 103 -9.98 18.81 -9.26
CA SER A 103 -11.35 19.01 -9.72
C SER A 103 -11.49 19.01 -11.24
N ILE A 104 -10.42 19.34 -11.98
CA ILE A 104 -10.41 19.29 -13.45
C ILE A 104 -10.75 17.90 -13.97
N LEU A 105 -10.33 16.84 -13.29
CA LEU A 105 -10.59 15.45 -13.70
C LEU A 105 -12.07 15.03 -13.54
N THR A 106 -12.88 15.84 -12.87
CA THR A 106 -14.31 15.60 -12.72
C THR A 106 -15.15 16.37 -13.74
N SER A 107 -14.50 17.16 -14.60
CA SER A 107 -15.19 17.93 -15.63
C SER A 107 -15.72 17.01 -16.73
N ALA A 108 -17.00 17.16 -17.06
CA ALA A 108 -17.63 16.42 -18.15
C ALA A 108 -16.92 16.72 -19.48
N TYR A 109 -16.81 15.72 -20.32
CA TYR A 109 -16.26 15.82 -21.68
C TYR A 109 -14.79 16.32 -21.78
N LEU A 110 -14.05 16.36 -20.68
CA LEU A 110 -12.65 16.77 -20.69
C LEU A 110 -11.78 15.82 -21.53
N PHE A 111 -12.00 14.52 -21.38
CA PHE A 111 -11.28 13.49 -22.10
C PHE A 111 -12.18 12.85 -23.15
N ARG A 112 -11.68 12.69 -24.39
CA ARG A 112 -12.40 12.08 -25.49
C ARG A 112 -12.49 10.56 -25.33
N ASP A 113 -11.42 9.96 -24.83
CA ASP A 113 -11.26 8.52 -24.69
C ASP A 113 -10.17 8.19 -23.65
N ALA A 114 -9.95 6.90 -23.38
CA ALA A 114 -8.94 6.42 -22.46
C ALA A 114 -7.51 6.78 -22.88
N ASN A 115 -7.22 6.84 -24.20
CA ASN A 115 -5.90 7.18 -24.72
C ASN A 115 -5.58 8.65 -24.41
N HIS A 116 -6.56 9.54 -24.57
CA HIS A 116 -6.40 10.95 -24.21
C HIS A 116 -6.15 11.13 -22.70
N LEU A 117 -6.85 10.38 -21.84
CA LEU A 117 -6.60 10.37 -20.39
C LEU A 117 -5.18 9.88 -20.07
N ASN A 118 -4.74 8.79 -20.70
CA ASN A 118 -3.39 8.25 -20.52
C ASN A 118 -2.32 9.24 -20.97
N ALA A 119 -2.52 9.90 -22.13
CA ALA A 119 -1.63 10.93 -22.64
C ALA A 119 -1.54 12.13 -21.67
N PHE A 120 -2.67 12.55 -21.08
CA PHE A 120 -2.68 13.58 -20.07
C PHE A 120 -1.82 13.20 -18.86
N PHE A 121 -1.98 12.00 -18.30
CA PHE A 121 -1.17 11.57 -17.17
C PHE A 121 0.30 11.30 -17.47
N ALA A 122 0.64 11.09 -18.75
CA ALA A 122 2.02 11.00 -19.23
C ALA A 122 2.65 12.39 -19.48
N SER A 123 1.85 13.45 -19.58
CA SER A 123 2.30 14.82 -19.80
C SER A 123 2.94 15.46 -18.58
N GLU A 124 3.59 16.62 -18.78
CA GLU A 124 4.15 17.41 -17.69
C GLU A 124 3.09 17.85 -16.67
N LEU A 125 1.87 18.22 -17.14
CA LEU A 125 0.75 18.57 -16.25
C LEU A 125 0.35 17.38 -15.37
N GLY A 126 0.25 16.18 -15.94
CA GLY A 126 -0.03 14.97 -15.17
C GLY A 126 1.07 14.65 -14.15
N ALA A 127 2.33 14.90 -14.50
CA ALA A 127 3.45 14.74 -13.58
C ALA A 127 3.39 15.76 -12.41
N GLN A 128 3.04 17.02 -12.69
CA GLN A 128 2.84 18.05 -11.68
C GLN A 128 1.70 17.69 -10.73
N MET A 129 0.56 17.22 -11.24
CA MET A 129 -0.56 16.76 -10.41
C MET A 129 -0.15 15.61 -9.47
N LYS A 130 0.58 14.62 -9.98
CA LYS A 130 1.10 13.51 -9.17
C LYS A 130 2.07 13.99 -8.09
N LYS A 131 2.90 15.01 -8.39
CA LYS A 131 3.82 15.60 -7.42
C LYS A 131 3.07 16.31 -6.30
N THR A 132 2.05 17.09 -6.64
CA THR A 132 1.22 17.83 -5.67
C THR A 132 0.51 16.88 -4.71
N SER A 133 -0.02 15.75 -5.19
CA SER A 133 -0.67 14.76 -4.33
C SER A 133 0.31 14.12 -3.34
N LYS A 134 1.55 13.83 -3.76
CA LYS A 134 2.58 13.30 -2.85
C LYS A 134 2.99 14.28 -1.75
N THR A 135 2.98 15.57 -2.03
CA THR A 135 3.35 16.60 -1.04
C THR A 135 2.23 16.83 -0.02
N SER A 136 0.97 16.70 -0.42
CA SER A 136 -0.19 16.86 0.46
C SER A 136 -0.46 15.65 1.36
N SER A 137 0.17 14.51 1.11
CA SER A 137 0.02 13.28 1.91
C SER A 137 1.05 13.16 3.05
N ARG A 138 1.85 14.18 3.29
CA ARG A 138 2.78 14.33 4.42
C ARG A 138 2.25 15.40 5.37
#